data_1be554b915bc664e5a006a3ebf03f92a
#
_entry.id   1be554b915bc664e5a006a3ebf03f92a
#
_cell.length_a   1.000
_cell.length_b   1.000
_cell.length_c   1.000
_cell.angle_alpha   90.00
_cell.angle_beta   90.00
_cell.angle_gamma   90.00
#
_symmetry.space_group_name_H-M   'P 1'
#
loop_
_entity.id
_entity.type
_entity.pdbx_description
1 polymer ?
#
loop_
_entity_poly.entity_id
_entity_poly.type
_entity_poly.pdbx_seq_one_letter_code
_entity_poly.pdbx_strand_id
1 'polypeptide(L)'
;NCLLSIAGHCLTSTDYINVIVCDKQKHLQYLDMDAAVKHCTKGIGIWEWASNDGGAEPDLVMASAGDIPTKEALAAVVLLRENFPDLKVRFVNVVDLYKLTPVSEHPHGLSDKNFDSLFTLDKPVIFNFHGYPWLIHRLAYRRANHKNMHVRGYKEKGSINTPLELAIQNQIDRFSLVIDAIDRVPALQAA
;
A
#
# COMPACT_ATOMS: atom_id res chain seq x y z
N ASN A 1 0.36 17.24 0.93
CA ASN A 1 0.80 17.53 -0.45
C ASN A 1 0.12 16.57 -1.45
N CYS A 2 0.06 15.25 -1.19
CA CYS A 2 -0.64 14.32 -2.10
C CYS A 2 -2.11 14.68 -2.27
N LEU A 3 -2.84 14.95 -1.18
CA LEU A 3 -4.24 15.36 -1.27
C LEU A 3 -4.44 16.64 -2.11
N LEU A 4 -3.57 17.63 -1.95
CA LEU A 4 -3.64 18.87 -2.75
C LEU A 4 -3.39 18.60 -4.24
N SER A 5 -2.40 17.76 -4.55
CA SER A 5 -2.10 17.35 -5.93
C SER A 5 -3.27 16.63 -6.59
N ILE A 6 -3.85 15.64 -5.89
CA ILE A 6 -4.98 14.85 -6.41
C ILE A 6 -6.23 15.71 -6.54
N ALA A 7 -6.59 16.48 -5.49
CA ALA A 7 -7.76 17.32 -5.51
C ALA A 7 -7.69 18.39 -6.62
N GLY A 8 -6.51 18.99 -6.82
CA GLY A 8 -6.28 19.92 -7.93
C GLY A 8 -6.54 19.28 -9.30
N HIS A 9 -6.05 18.06 -9.53
CA HIS A 9 -6.30 17.30 -10.75
C HIS A 9 -7.80 16.96 -10.89
N CYS A 10 -8.42 16.43 -9.84
CA CYS A 10 -9.83 16.04 -9.87
C CYS A 10 -10.76 17.23 -10.15
N LEU A 11 -10.47 18.41 -9.61
CA LEU A 11 -11.26 19.62 -9.82
C LEU A 11 -11.15 20.18 -11.26
N THR A 12 -10.08 19.88 -11.96
CA THR A 12 -9.87 20.30 -13.34
C THR A 12 -10.27 19.24 -14.37
N SER A 13 -10.45 17.98 -13.94
CA SER A 13 -10.89 16.89 -14.80
C SER A 13 -12.40 16.98 -15.10
N THR A 14 -12.76 16.76 -16.36
CA THR A 14 -14.16 16.71 -16.83
C THR A 14 -14.58 15.32 -17.30
N ASP A 15 -13.66 14.35 -17.30
CA ASP A 15 -13.85 13.06 -17.94
C ASP A 15 -14.26 11.94 -16.97
N TYR A 16 -14.11 12.18 -15.65
CA TYR A 16 -14.31 11.14 -14.63
C TYR A 16 -15.15 11.64 -13.47
N ILE A 17 -15.84 10.71 -12.82
CA ILE A 17 -16.37 10.91 -11.46
C ILE A 17 -15.27 10.50 -10.48
N ASN A 18 -14.72 11.48 -9.78
CA ASN A 18 -13.62 11.25 -8.85
C ASN A 18 -14.16 11.02 -7.44
N VAL A 19 -13.74 9.92 -6.80
CA VAL A 19 -14.03 9.63 -5.39
C VAL A 19 -12.72 9.63 -4.63
N ILE A 20 -12.56 10.58 -3.70
CA ILE A 20 -11.38 10.69 -2.83
C ILE A 20 -11.77 10.28 -1.43
N VAL A 21 -11.09 9.28 -0.87
CA VAL A 21 -11.25 8.87 0.52
C VAL A 21 -10.03 9.35 1.30
N CYS A 22 -10.26 10.21 2.28
CA CYS A 22 -9.22 10.75 3.14
C CYS A 22 -9.68 10.79 4.60
N ASP A 23 -8.73 10.77 5.54
CA ASP A 23 -9.00 10.95 6.95
C ASP A 23 -9.28 12.44 7.25
N LYS A 24 -10.07 12.68 8.28
CA LYS A 24 -10.36 14.01 8.82
C LYS A 24 -9.28 14.52 9.79
N GLN A 25 -8.32 13.68 10.18
CA GLN A 25 -7.24 14.03 11.09
C GLN A 25 -6.04 14.61 10.33
N LYS A 26 -5.18 15.33 11.05
CA LYS A 26 -3.91 15.79 10.50
C LYS A 26 -2.91 14.64 10.47
N HIS A 27 -2.28 14.44 9.31
CA HIS A 27 -1.24 13.43 9.09
C HIS A 27 0.11 14.04 8.77
N LEU A 28 1.16 13.22 8.89
CA LEU A 28 2.51 13.60 8.48
C LEU A 28 2.57 13.85 6.96
N GLN A 29 3.41 14.78 6.57
CA GLN A 29 3.72 15.03 5.16
C GLN A 29 4.96 14.20 4.79
N TYR A 30 4.75 13.13 4.05
CA TYR A 30 5.82 12.20 3.67
C TYR A 30 6.63 12.66 2.46
N LEU A 31 6.01 13.46 1.58
CA LEU A 31 6.60 13.95 0.34
C LEU A 31 6.51 15.48 0.30
N ASP A 32 7.53 16.15 -0.22
CA ASP A 32 7.41 17.55 -0.62
C ASP A 32 6.41 17.70 -1.78
N MET A 33 6.15 18.93 -2.23
CA MET A 33 5.13 19.15 -3.25
C MET A 33 5.52 18.57 -4.61
N ASP A 34 6.78 18.70 -5.00
CA ASP A 34 7.27 18.21 -6.30
C ASP A 34 7.24 16.69 -6.37
N ALA A 35 7.70 16.02 -5.31
CA ALA A 35 7.63 14.57 -5.19
C ALA A 35 6.17 14.07 -5.13
N ALA A 36 5.28 14.78 -4.43
CA ALA A 36 3.87 14.46 -4.35
C ALA A 36 3.19 14.58 -5.72
N VAL A 37 3.44 15.63 -6.48
CA VAL A 37 2.91 15.79 -7.84
C VAL A 37 3.37 14.65 -8.74
N LYS A 38 4.68 14.32 -8.74
CA LYS A 38 5.22 13.20 -9.53
C LYS A 38 4.61 11.87 -9.14
N HIS A 39 4.47 11.60 -7.85
CA HIS A 39 3.90 10.35 -7.32
C HIS A 39 2.40 10.24 -7.67
N CYS A 40 1.63 11.28 -7.43
CA CYS A 40 0.19 11.30 -7.69
C CYS A 40 -0.14 11.23 -9.18
N THR A 41 0.67 11.84 -10.06
CA THR A 41 0.54 11.71 -11.51
C THR A 41 0.74 10.27 -11.97
N LYS A 42 1.68 9.53 -11.35
CA LYS A 42 1.84 8.09 -11.60
C LYS A 42 0.71 7.26 -10.99
N GLY A 43 0.11 7.74 -9.91
CA GLY A 43 -0.96 7.08 -9.15
C GLY A 43 -0.51 5.92 -8.27
N ILE A 44 0.73 5.45 -8.43
CA ILE A 44 1.36 4.38 -7.66
C ILE A 44 2.88 4.49 -7.79
N GLY A 45 3.61 4.04 -6.78
CA GLY A 45 5.07 4.00 -6.87
C GLY A 45 5.76 3.47 -5.62
N ILE A 46 7.03 3.10 -5.81
CA ILE A 46 7.93 2.75 -4.72
C ILE A 46 8.33 4.04 -4.00
N TRP A 47 8.29 4.01 -2.69
CA TRP A 47 8.91 5.03 -1.84
C TRP A 47 10.29 4.54 -1.43
N GLU A 48 11.31 4.98 -2.19
CA GLU A 48 12.69 4.55 -2.01
C GLU A 48 13.21 4.82 -0.59
N TRP A 49 12.85 5.97 0.00
CA TRP A 49 13.24 6.34 1.36
C TRP A 49 12.66 5.40 2.45
N ALA A 50 11.54 4.74 2.16
CA ALA A 50 10.90 3.77 3.04
C ALA A 50 11.33 2.32 2.73
N SER A 51 12.01 2.09 1.60
CA SER A 51 12.48 0.79 1.15
C SER A 51 13.94 0.56 1.56
N ASN A 52 14.39 -0.70 1.58
CA ASN A 52 15.80 -1.07 1.77
C ASN A 52 16.28 -2.15 0.80
N ASP A 53 15.52 -2.40 -0.26
CA ASP A 53 15.89 -3.36 -1.31
C ASP A 53 16.95 -2.82 -2.29
N GLY A 54 17.19 -1.49 -2.29
CA GLY A 54 18.17 -0.85 -3.16
C GLY A 54 17.92 -1.06 -4.65
N GLY A 55 16.66 -1.28 -5.03
CA GLY A 55 16.26 -1.60 -6.41
C GLY A 55 16.49 -3.06 -6.82
N ALA A 56 17.00 -3.90 -5.90
CA ALA A 56 17.09 -5.35 -6.11
C ALA A 56 15.71 -6.00 -5.85
N GLU A 57 15.63 -7.30 -6.07
CA GLU A 57 14.41 -8.04 -5.73
C GLU A 57 14.24 -8.10 -4.20
N PRO A 58 13.08 -7.67 -3.66
CA PRO A 58 12.82 -7.69 -2.23
C PRO A 58 12.44 -9.10 -1.77
N ASP A 59 12.55 -9.34 -0.45
CA ASP A 59 12.01 -10.53 0.19
C ASP A 59 10.52 -10.36 0.52
N LEU A 60 10.09 -9.11 0.70
CA LEU A 60 8.74 -8.70 1.06
C LEU A 60 8.38 -7.39 0.37
N VAL A 61 7.17 -7.30 -0.16
CA VAL A 61 6.55 -6.02 -0.55
C VAL A 61 5.54 -5.61 0.52
N MET A 62 5.76 -4.45 1.13
CA MET A 62 4.78 -3.79 1.99
C MET A 62 4.07 -2.72 1.16
N ALA A 63 2.77 -2.85 0.98
CA ALA A 63 1.98 -1.91 0.19
C ALA A 63 0.89 -1.25 1.02
N SER A 64 0.50 -0.05 0.64
CA SER A 64 -0.56 0.68 1.34
C SER A 64 -1.39 1.58 0.43
N ALA A 65 -2.67 1.73 0.79
CA ALA A 65 -3.56 2.75 0.24
C ALA A 65 -4.45 3.32 1.34
N GLY A 66 -4.44 4.66 1.48
CA GLY A 66 -5.13 5.41 2.53
C GLY A 66 -4.20 5.94 3.62
N ASP A 67 -4.66 6.94 4.36
CA ASP A 67 -3.81 7.72 5.29
C ASP A 67 -3.34 6.88 6.49
N ILE A 68 -4.28 6.32 7.26
CA ILE A 68 -3.96 5.48 8.43
C ILE A 68 -3.23 4.19 8.03
N PRO A 69 -3.68 3.43 7.00
CA PRO A 69 -2.94 2.26 6.52
C PRO A 69 -1.51 2.57 6.11
N THR A 70 -1.26 3.71 5.47
CA THR A 70 0.10 4.12 5.08
C THR A 70 0.97 4.40 6.30
N LYS A 71 0.46 5.10 7.30
CA LYS A 71 1.18 5.37 8.55
C LYS A 71 1.54 4.07 9.28
N GLU A 72 0.60 3.16 9.41
CA GLU A 72 0.83 1.88 10.09
C GLU A 72 1.79 0.96 9.30
N ALA A 73 1.67 0.93 7.97
CA ALA A 73 2.57 0.16 7.13
C ALA A 73 4.02 0.70 7.18
N LEU A 74 4.21 2.01 7.18
CA LEU A 74 5.53 2.62 7.37
C LEU A 74 6.14 2.27 8.73
N ALA A 75 5.32 2.32 9.80
CA ALA A 75 5.77 1.93 11.14
C ALA A 75 6.12 0.43 11.21
N ALA A 76 5.36 -0.44 10.51
CA ALA A 76 5.69 -1.85 10.41
C ALA A 76 7.03 -2.09 9.70
N VAL A 77 7.31 -1.35 8.61
CA VAL A 77 8.61 -1.43 7.91
C VAL A 77 9.75 -1.02 8.82
N VAL A 78 9.59 0.03 9.65
CA VAL A 78 10.62 0.43 10.62
C VAL A 78 10.88 -0.71 11.61
N LEU A 79 9.83 -1.30 12.20
CA LEU A 79 9.96 -2.43 13.13
C LEU A 79 10.65 -3.65 12.48
N LEU A 80 10.28 -3.97 11.23
CA LEU A 80 10.91 -5.06 10.49
C LEU A 80 12.41 -4.82 10.27
N ARG A 81 12.80 -3.60 9.86
CA ARG A 81 14.20 -3.25 9.62
C ARG A 81 15.04 -3.22 10.88
N GLU A 82 14.46 -2.82 12.02
CA GLU A 82 15.14 -2.80 13.33
C GLU A 82 15.39 -4.21 13.86
N ASN A 83 14.45 -5.14 13.66
CA ASN A 83 14.53 -6.49 14.19
C ASN A 83 15.11 -7.51 13.20
N PHE A 84 15.00 -7.26 11.91
CA PHE A 84 15.46 -8.13 10.81
C PHE A 84 16.25 -7.32 9.78
N PRO A 85 17.47 -6.89 10.10
CA PRO A 85 18.23 -5.94 9.25
C PRO A 85 18.60 -6.51 7.87
N ASP A 86 18.68 -7.82 7.73
CA ASP A 86 18.97 -8.48 6.45
C ASP A 86 17.75 -8.62 5.53
N LEU A 87 16.53 -8.40 6.07
CA LEU A 87 15.28 -8.48 5.31
C LEU A 87 15.17 -7.31 4.33
N LYS A 88 15.06 -7.60 3.05
CA LYS A 88 14.83 -6.59 2.00
C LYS A 88 13.33 -6.32 1.84
N VAL A 89 12.91 -5.14 2.23
CA VAL A 89 11.52 -4.69 2.14
C VAL A 89 11.40 -3.59 1.10
N ARG A 90 10.47 -3.77 0.16
CA ARG A 90 10.03 -2.73 -0.78
C ARG A 90 8.74 -2.12 -0.29
N PHE A 91 8.69 -0.80 -0.19
CA PHE A 91 7.46 -0.08 0.17
C PHE A 91 6.79 0.49 -1.08
N VAL A 92 5.53 0.11 -1.32
CA VAL A 92 4.72 0.60 -2.44
C VAL A 92 3.52 1.37 -1.92
N ASN A 93 3.40 2.64 -2.30
CA ASN A 93 2.21 3.45 -1.98
C ASN A 93 1.30 3.55 -3.21
N VAL A 94 0.01 3.31 -2.99
CA VAL A 94 -1.04 3.33 -4.01
C VAL A 94 -1.99 4.49 -3.74
N VAL A 95 -2.08 5.41 -4.70
CA VAL A 95 -2.95 6.58 -4.68
C VAL A 95 -4.19 6.36 -5.55
N ASP A 96 -3.98 5.82 -6.75
CA ASP A 96 -5.04 5.45 -7.70
C ASP A 96 -5.22 3.93 -7.68
N LEU A 97 -6.32 3.47 -7.11
CA LEU A 97 -6.60 2.05 -6.98
C LEU A 97 -6.73 1.32 -8.32
N TYR A 98 -7.15 2.03 -9.39
CA TYR A 98 -7.25 1.41 -10.71
C TYR A 98 -5.89 1.05 -11.32
N LYS A 99 -4.78 1.56 -10.79
CA LYS A 99 -3.43 1.09 -11.15
C LYS A 99 -3.21 -0.39 -10.85
N LEU A 100 -3.99 -0.97 -9.94
CA LEU A 100 -3.92 -2.39 -9.62
C LEU A 100 -4.52 -3.27 -10.73
N THR A 101 -5.44 -2.73 -11.55
CA THR A 101 -6.05 -3.50 -12.64
C THR A 101 -5.14 -3.58 -13.86
N PRO A 102 -5.28 -4.61 -14.72
CA PRO A 102 -4.64 -4.65 -16.03
C PRO A 102 -5.13 -3.53 -16.96
N VAL A 103 -4.28 -3.08 -17.88
CA VAL A 103 -4.65 -2.10 -18.91
C VAL A 103 -5.83 -2.55 -19.79
N SER A 104 -6.05 -3.86 -19.89
CA SER A 104 -7.18 -4.45 -20.63
C SER A 104 -8.53 -4.24 -19.93
N GLU A 105 -8.53 -3.94 -18.63
CA GLU A 105 -9.76 -3.76 -17.84
C GLU A 105 -10.07 -2.31 -17.52
N HIS A 106 -9.04 -1.44 -17.44
CA HIS A 106 -9.24 -0.03 -17.13
C HIS A 106 -8.13 0.84 -17.76
N PRO A 107 -8.45 2.04 -18.31
CA PRO A 107 -7.45 2.93 -18.90
C PRO A 107 -6.32 3.34 -17.96
N HIS A 108 -6.59 3.44 -16.66
CA HIS A 108 -5.58 3.73 -15.63
C HIS A 108 -4.75 2.49 -15.25
N GLY A 109 -5.15 1.29 -15.67
CA GLY A 109 -4.48 0.05 -15.31
C GLY A 109 -3.01 0.02 -15.71
N LEU A 110 -2.20 -0.77 -14.99
CA LEU A 110 -0.80 -1.00 -15.35
C LEU A 110 -0.67 -2.17 -16.31
N SER A 111 0.36 -2.13 -17.16
CA SER A 111 0.81 -3.34 -17.86
C SER A 111 1.33 -4.37 -16.84
N ASP A 112 1.29 -5.65 -17.17
CA ASP A 112 1.79 -6.70 -16.27
C ASP A 112 3.26 -6.47 -15.92
N LYS A 113 4.09 -6.12 -16.91
CA LYS A 113 5.49 -5.77 -16.68
C LYS A 113 5.68 -4.67 -15.63
N ASN A 114 4.87 -3.60 -15.69
CA ASN A 114 4.98 -2.50 -14.73
C ASN A 114 4.44 -2.90 -13.35
N PHE A 115 3.38 -3.70 -13.31
CA PHE A 115 2.84 -4.23 -12.06
C PHE A 115 3.84 -5.16 -11.38
N ASP A 116 4.42 -6.10 -12.11
CA ASP A 116 5.38 -7.07 -11.61
C ASP A 116 6.69 -6.40 -11.15
N SER A 117 7.08 -5.27 -11.77
CA SER A 117 8.23 -4.50 -11.29
C SER A 117 8.01 -3.86 -9.92
N LEU A 118 6.76 -3.62 -9.52
CA LEU A 118 6.39 -3.09 -8.20
C LEU A 118 6.17 -4.22 -7.18
N PHE A 119 5.36 -5.22 -7.56
CA PHE A 119 4.83 -6.24 -6.67
C PHE A 119 5.51 -7.62 -6.78
N THR A 120 6.51 -7.74 -7.66
CA THR A 120 7.21 -8.99 -7.98
C THR A 120 6.30 -10.09 -8.58
N LEU A 121 6.86 -11.24 -8.93
CA LEU A 121 6.11 -12.36 -9.48
C LEU A 121 5.73 -13.43 -8.44
N ASP A 122 6.46 -13.49 -7.33
CA ASP A 122 6.36 -14.60 -6.38
C ASP A 122 6.56 -14.23 -4.90
N LYS A 123 7.02 -13.01 -4.61
CA LYS A 123 7.26 -12.60 -3.20
C LYS A 123 5.96 -12.26 -2.47
N PRO A 124 5.91 -12.46 -1.16
CA PRO A 124 4.79 -12.03 -0.35
C PRO A 124 4.53 -10.53 -0.49
N VAL A 125 3.28 -10.16 -0.63
CA VAL A 125 2.80 -8.77 -0.65
C VAL A 125 1.84 -8.60 0.51
N ILE A 126 2.19 -7.76 1.48
CA ILE A 126 1.26 -7.34 2.54
C ILE A 126 0.70 -6.00 2.15
N PHE A 127 -0.60 -5.96 1.87
CA PHE A 127 -1.29 -4.76 1.42
C PHE A 127 -2.20 -4.24 2.53
N ASN A 128 -1.91 -3.05 3.05
CA ASN A 128 -2.72 -2.39 4.07
C ASN A 128 -3.67 -1.38 3.45
N PHE A 129 -4.98 -1.51 3.71
CA PHE A 129 -6.02 -0.76 3.05
C PHE A 129 -7.07 -0.22 4.02
N HIS A 130 -7.58 0.98 3.77
CA HIS A 130 -8.60 1.60 4.62
C HIS A 130 -10.03 1.08 4.39
N GLY A 131 -10.25 0.30 3.34
CA GLY A 131 -11.56 -0.28 3.00
C GLY A 131 -11.56 -1.80 3.09
N TYR A 132 -12.55 -2.42 2.48
CA TYR A 132 -12.70 -3.87 2.50
C TYR A 132 -11.63 -4.57 1.66
N PRO A 133 -10.96 -5.62 2.20
CA PRO A 133 -9.90 -6.35 1.49
C PRO A 133 -10.32 -6.90 0.12
N TRP A 134 -11.58 -7.31 -0.02
CA TRP A 134 -12.10 -7.87 -1.27
C TRP A 134 -11.98 -6.89 -2.45
N LEU A 135 -12.01 -5.57 -2.21
CA LEU A 135 -11.84 -4.60 -3.28
C LEU A 135 -10.45 -4.70 -3.91
N ILE A 136 -9.40 -4.76 -3.10
CA ILE A 136 -8.03 -4.91 -3.59
C ILE A 136 -7.87 -6.25 -4.33
N HIS A 137 -8.39 -7.34 -3.77
CA HIS A 137 -8.39 -8.63 -4.43
C HIS A 137 -9.13 -8.60 -5.77
N ARG A 138 -10.27 -7.91 -5.86
CA ARG A 138 -11.04 -7.74 -7.10
C ARG A 138 -10.26 -6.97 -8.17
N LEU A 139 -9.52 -5.92 -7.78
CA LEU A 139 -8.73 -5.12 -8.71
C LEU A 139 -7.49 -5.87 -9.21
N ALA A 140 -6.89 -6.73 -8.38
CA ALA A 140 -5.65 -7.44 -8.69
C ALA A 140 -5.83 -8.93 -9.07
N TYR A 141 -7.06 -9.44 -9.18
CA TYR A 141 -7.30 -10.89 -9.31
C TYR A 141 -6.65 -11.55 -10.55
N ARG A 142 -6.37 -10.79 -11.60
CA ARG A 142 -5.72 -11.27 -12.82
C ARG A 142 -4.20 -11.17 -12.79
N ARG A 143 -3.62 -10.61 -11.75
CA ARG A 143 -2.17 -10.45 -11.63
C ARG A 143 -1.49 -11.78 -11.29
N ALA A 144 -0.32 -12.01 -11.87
CA ALA A 144 0.43 -13.26 -11.68
C ALA A 144 0.69 -13.55 -10.18
N ASN A 145 1.05 -12.53 -9.40
CA ASN A 145 1.35 -12.64 -7.98
C ASN A 145 0.11 -12.51 -7.06
N HIS A 146 -1.11 -12.56 -7.59
CA HIS A 146 -2.34 -12.37 -6.79
C HIS A 146 -2.46 -13.32 -5.59
N LYS A 147 -2.02 -14.57 -5.75
CA LYS A 147 -2.07 -15.59 -4.69
C LYS A 147 -1.23 -15.24 -3.45
N ASN A 148 -0.19 -14.43 -3.62
CA ASN A 148 0.71 -13.99 -2.55
C ASN A 148 0.34 -12.59 -2.02
N MET A 149 -0.76 -11.98 -2.50
CA MET A 149 -1.27 -10.72 -1.97
C MET A 149 -2.13 -10.97 -0.73
N HIS A 150 -1.63 -10.53 0.42
CA HIS A 150 -2.29 -10.64 1.71
C HIS A 150 -2.80 -9.26 2.10
N VAL A 151 -4.11 -9.05 1.93
CA VAL A 151 -4.72 -7.75 2.15
C VAL A 151 -5.28 -7.66 3.56
N ARG A 152 -4.84 -6.65 4.30
CA ARG A 152 -5.45 -6.22 5.56
C ARG A 152 -6.33 -5.01 5.28
N GLY A 153 -7.50 -4.97 5.91
CA GLY A 153 -8.46 -3.91 5.69
C GLY A 153 -9.60 -3.96 6.69
N TYR A 154 -10.59 -3.11 6.47
CA TYR A 154 -11.74 -2.97 7.35
C TYR A 154 -12.59 -4.25 7.42
N LYS A 155 -12.96 -4.66 8.65
CA LYS A 155 -13.71 -5.90 8.95
C LYS A 155 -15.02 -5.62 9.69
N GLU A 156 -15.47 -4.38 9.74
CA GLU A 156 -16.64 -3.96 10.51
C GLU A 156 -16.53 -4.30 12.02
N LYS A 157 -15.31 -4.35 12.54
CA LYS A 157 -15.06 -4.58 13.96
C LYS A 157 -14.85 -3.25 14.68
N GLY A 158 -15.44 -3.18 15.87
CA GLY A 158 -15.39 -2.00 16.71
C GLY A 158 -16.53 -1.03 16.46
N SER A 159 -16.70 -0.11 17.38
CA SER A 159 -17.73 0.91 17.36
C SER A 159 -17.10 2.31 17.55
N ILE A 160 -17.36 2.97 18.65
CA ILE A 160 -16.75 4.27 18.98
C ILE A 160 -15.45 3.98 19.74
N ASN A 161 -14.33 4.05 19.04
CA ASN A 161 -12.99 3.81 19.60
C ASN A 161 -12.00 4.84 19.07
N THR A 162 -10.81 4.87 19.65
CA THR A 162 -9.70 5.67 19.11
C THR A 162 -9.23 5.10 17.77
N PRO A 163 -8.60 5.91 16.90
CA PRO A 163 -8.09 5.43 15.61
C PRO A 163 -7.13 4.23 15.75
N LEU A 164 -6.30 4.21 16.79
CA LEU A 164 -5.37 3.09 17.04
C LEU A 164 -6.13 1.81 17.45
N GLU A 165 -7.10 1.91 18.33
CA GLU A 165 -7.91 0.77 18.75
C GLU A 165 -8.69 0.18 17.59
N LEU A 166 -9.27 1.03 16.72
CA LEU A 166 -9.93 0.58 15.49
C LEU A 166 -8.95 -0.11 14.55
N ALA A 167 -7.73 0.41 14.41
CA ALA A 167 -6.69 -0.22 13.60
C ALA A 167 -6.34 -1.62 14.14
N ILE A 168 -6.16 -1.78 15.46
CA ILE A 168 -5.88 -3.06 16.11
C ILE A 168 -7.04 -4.04 15.93
N GLN A 169 -8.28 -3.62 16.18
CA GLN A 169 -9.46 -4.48 16.03
C GLN A 169 -9.65 -4.97 14.59
N ASN A 170 -9.29 -4.17 13.60
CA ASN A 170 -9.34 -4.53 12.19
C ASN A 170 -8.04 -5.16 11.67
N GLN A 171 -7.00 -5.28 12.52
CA GLN A 171 -5.70 -5.85 12.18
C GLN A 171 -4.99 -5.13 11.02
N ILE A 172 -5.17 -3.81 10.94
CA ILE A 172 -4.46 -2.92 10.00
C ILE A 172 -3.35 -2.14 10.69
N ASP A 173 -3.09 -2.43 11.95
CA ASP A 173 -2.04 -1.85 12.78
C ASP A 173 -0.66 -2.45 12.46
N ARG A 174 0.39 -1.73 12.84
CA ARG A 174 1.79 -2.09 12.58
C ARG A 174 2.20 -3.45 13.12
N PHE A 175 1.68 -3.87 14.25
CA PHE A 175 2.04 -5.15 14.88
C PHE A 175 1.42 -6.32 14.12
N SER A 176 0.15 -6.21 13.72
CA SER A 176 -0.50 -7.21 12.87
C SER A 176 0.20 -7.35 11.52
N LEU A 177 0.70 -6.23 10.93
CA LEU A 177 1.46 -6.28 9.67
C LEU A 177 2.83 -6.93 9.84
N VAL A 178 3.51 -6.72 10.97
CA VAL A 178 4.79 -7.39 11.30
C VAL A 178 4.57 -8.89 11.49
N ILE A 179 3.51 -9.30 12.20
CA ILE A 179 3.14 -10.72 12.36
C ILE A 179 2.91 -11.36 10.99
N ASP A 180 2.15 -10.69 10.11
CA ASP A 180 1.93 -11.19 8.75
C ASP A 180 3.25 -11.34 7.96
N ALA A 181 4.20 -10.43 8.14
CA ALA A 181 5.51 -10.54 7.49
C ALA A 181 6.28 -11.77 7.99
N ILE A 182 6.30 -12.00 9.30
CA ILE A 182 6.96 -13.16 9.90
C ILE A 182 6.32 -14.46 9.41
N ASP A 183 4.99 -14.51 9.38
CA ASP A 183 4.26 -15.72 8.98
C ASP A 183 4.42 -16.07 7.49
N ARG A 184 4.78 -15.10 6.63
CA ARG A 184 4.75 -15.29 5.17
C ARG A 184 6.09 -15.22 4.49
N VAL A 185 7.11 -14.70 5.16
CA VAL A 185 8.47 -14.68 4.62
C VAL A 185 9.21 -15.92 5.12
N PRO A 186 9.54 -16.90 4.24
CA PRO A 186 10.15 -18.16 4.68
C PRO A 186 11.43 -17.99 5.49
N ALA A 187 12.23 -16.98 5.18
CA ALA A 187 13.47 -16.70 5.90
C ALA A 187 13.25 -16.29 7.37
N LEU A 188 12.07 -15.76 7.72
CA LEU A 188 11.74 -15.34 9.08
C LEU A 188 11.10 -16.46 9.91
N GLN A 189 10.58 -17.51 9.28
CA GLN A 189 9.96 -18.64 9.98
C GLN A 189 11.00 -19.59 10.61
N ALA A 190 12.24 -19.51 10.19
CA ALA A 190 13.34 -20.34 10.67
C ALA A 190 14.21 -19.66 11.75
N ALA A 191 13.90 -18.42 12.08
CA ALA A 191 14.57 -17.62 13.10
C ALA A 191 13.72 -17.59 14.39
#